data_ea2be5ee103c86b5affe97d116613aed
#
_entry.id   ea2be5ee103c86b5affe97d116613aed
#
_cell.length_a   1.000
_cell.length_b   1.000
_cell.length_c   1.000
_cell.angle_alpha   90.00
_cell.angle_beta   90.00
_cell.angle_gamma   90.00
#
_symmetry.space_group_name_H-M   'P 1'
#
loop_
_entity.id
_entity.type
_entity.pdbx_description
1 polymer ?
#
loop_
_entity_poly.entity_id
_entity_poly.type
_entity_poly.pdbx_seq_one_letter_code
_entity_poly.pdbx_strand_id
1 'polypeptide(L)'
;DVYKRQTEGGMDIEKVAERTPELIFKETVNPAIGLQKYQARQIAFNLGLKGDAFKDMTKFIFSLYKAYVKSDSSLFEINPLLKTSDDKIIVVDSKVTIDNNALFRHPDYSDLRDLTEENPIEVEADNAGLNYIDLDGNVGCMVNGAGLAMATMDLIKQAGGSPSNFLDVGGTADAERVEKGFS
;
A
#
# COMPACT_ATOMS: atom_id res chain seq x y z
N ASP A 1 -7.26 9.15 0.55
CA ASP A 1 -7.47 7.70 0.72
C ASP A 1 -8.53 7.23 -0.27
N VAL A 2 -8.22 6.20 -1.06
CA VAL A 2 -9.09 5.64 -2.09
C VAL A 2 -9.41 4.18 -1.75
N TYR A 3 -10.69 3.88 -1.51
CA TYR A 3 -11.14 2.50 -1.42
C TYR A 3 -11.36 1.95 -2.82
N LYS A 4 -10.60 0.92 -3.18
CA LYS A 4 -10.81 0.14 -4.41
C LYS A 4 -11.50 -1.16 -4.06
N ARG A 5 -12.49 -1.57 -4.85
CA ARG A 5 -13.18 -2.82 -4.65
C ARG A 5 -13.72 -3.40 -5.95
N GLN A 6 -13.70 -4.73 -6.05
CA GLN A 6 -14.17 -5.50 -7.19
C GLN A 6 -15.22 -6.53 -6.76
N THR A 7 -16.06 -6.96 -7.70
CA THR A 7 -17.07 -8.01 -7.49
C THR A 7 -16.48 -9.41 -7.57
N GLU A 8 -15.30 -9.55 -8.19
CA GLU A 8 -14.59 -10.82 -8.33
C GLU A 8 -13.48 -10.92 -7.27
N GLY A 9 -13.72 -11.72 -6.24
CA GLY A 9 -12.76 -11.96 -5.15
C GLY A 9 -11.71 -13.02 -5.51
N GLY A 10 -10.53 -12.93 -4.85
CA GLY A 10 -9.44 -13.89 -5.02
C GLY A 10 -8.64 -13.73 -6.32
N MET A 11 -8.84 -12.65 -7.06
CA MET A 11 -8.07 -12.30 -8.25
C MET A 11 -7.16 -11.11 -8.00
N ASP A 12 -6.08 -11.07 -8.77
CA ASP A 12 -5.14 -9.95 -8.83
C ASP A 12 -5.86 -8.69 -9.32
N ILE A 13 -5.91 -7.65 -8.49
CA ILE A 13 -6.66 -6.42 -8.77
C ILE A 13 -6.06 -5.65 -9.95
N GLU A 14 -4.77 -5.77 -10.21
CA GLU A 14 -4.09 -5.15 -11.35
C GLU A 14 -4.64 -5.73 -12.66
N LYS A 15 -4.79 -7.05 -12.74
CA LYS A 15 -5.38 -7.72 -13.92
C LYS A 15 -6.83 -7.36 -14.15
N VAL A 16 -7.60 -7.15 -13.07
CA VAL A 16 -8.99 -6.69 -13.18
C VAL A 16 -9.03 -5.23 -13.63
N ALA A 17 -8.12 -4.38 -13.14
CA ALA A 17 -8.03 -2.99 -13.54
C ALA A 17 -7.69 -2.82 -15.03
N GLU A 18 -6.90 -3.73 -15.60
CA GLU A 18 -6.58 -3.73 -17.03
C GLU A 18 -7.72 -4.24 -17.91
N ARG A 19 -8.44 -5.28 -17.48
CA ARG A 19 -9.43 -5.97 -18.31
C ARG A 19 -10.85 -5.44 -18.18
N THR A 20 -11.23 -5.11 -16.95
CA THR A 20 -12.61 -4.74 -16.60
C THR A 20 -12.62 -3.64 -15.54
N PRO A 21 -12.08 -2.42 -15.82
CA PRO A 21 -11.95 -1.34 -14.85
C PRO A 21 -13.30 -0.86 -14.30
N GLU A 22 -14.40 -1.10 -15.01
CA GLU A 22 -15.77 -0.77 -14.59
C GLU A 22 -16.26 -1.61 -13.40
N LEU A 23 -15.63 -2.74 -13.10
CA LEU A 23 -15.94 -3.58 -11.94
C LEU A 23 -15.23 -3.10 -10.66
N ILE A 24 -14.34 -2.10 -10.77
CA ILE A 24 -13.64 -1.53 -9.63
C ILE A 24 -14.35 -0.27 -9.17
N PHE A 25 -15.03 -0.36 -8.04
CA PHE A 25 -15.65 0.78 -7.39
C PHE A 25 -14.64 1.52 -6.51
N LYS A 26 -14.60 2.85 -6.66
CA LYS A 26 -13.67 3.72 -5.92
C LYS A 26 -14.46 4.74 -5.11
N GLU A 27 -14.08 4.89 -3.84
CA GLU A 27 -14.60 5.94 -2.97
C GLU A 27 -13.43 6.74 -2.39
N THR A 28 -13.47 8.05 -2.59
CA THR A 28 -12.45 8.95 -2.04
C THR A 28 -12.91 9.47 -0.69
N VAL A 29 -12.12 9.25 0.34
CA VAL A 29 -12.41 9.74 1.69
C VAL A 29 -11.59 11.00 1.95
N ASN A 30 -12.26 12.10 2.27
CA ASN A 30 -11.60 13.31 2.72
C ASN A 30 -11.10 13.11 4.15
N PRO A 31 -9.78 13.20 4.42
CA PRO A 31 -9.22 12.94 5.75
C PRO A 31 -9.72 13.90 6.83
N ALA A 32 -10.13 15.12 6.47
CA ALA A 32 -10.63 16.10 7.43
C ALA A 32 -12.01 15.74 8.02
N ILE A 33 -12.84 14.99 7.26
CA ILE A 33 -14.20 14.62 7.70
C ILE A 33 -14.37 13.11 7.90
N GLY A 34 -13.40 12.31 7.41
CA GLY A 34 -13.41 10.87 7.48
C GLY A 34 -14.45 10.19 6.61
N LEU A 35 -14.52 8.87 6.71
CA LEU A 35 -15.49 8.06 5.97
C LEU A 35 -16.94 8.38 6.39
N GLN A 36 -17.78 8.67 5.42
CA GLN A 36 -19.17 9.01 5.63
C GLN A 36 -20.10 7.80 5.45
N LYS A 37 -21.24 7.81 6.16
CA LYS A 37 -22.19 6.68 6.12
C LYS A 37 -22.71 6.38 4.72
N TYR A 38 -22.89 7.41 3.88
CA TYR A 38 -23.36 7.22 2.51
C TYR A 38 -22.32 6.49 1.65
N GLN A 39 -21.01 6.78 1.82
CA GLN A 39 -19.93 6.14 1.08
C GLN A 39 -19.87 4.63 1.37
N ALA A 40 -19.89 4.23 2.64
CA ALA A 40 -19.91 2.83 3.01
C ALA A 40 -21.15 2.09 2.45
N ARG A 41 -22.32 2.75 2.47
CA ARG A 41 -23.54 2.19 1.84
C ARG A 41 -23.42 2.09 0.33
N GLN A 42 -22.80 3.09 -0.32
CA GLN A 42 -22.59 3.09 -1.77
C GLN A 42 -21.73 1.91 -2.18
N ILE A 43 -20.63 1.64 -1.46
CA ILE A 43 -19.76 0.48 -1.69
C ILE A 43 -20.56 -0.82 -1.54
N ALA A 44 -21.31 -0.98 -0.45
CA ALA A 44 -22.10 -2.19 -0.20
C ALA A 44 -23.21 -2.39 -1.28
N PHE A 45 -23.81 -1.30 -1.76
CA PHE A 45 -24.81 -1.32 -2.83
C PHE A 45 -24.19 -1.74 -4.17
N ASN A 46 -23.07 -1.13 -4.54
CA ASN A 46 -22.35 -1.43 -5.79
C ASN A 46 -21.89 -2.89 -5.87
N LEU A 47 -21.68 -3.55 -4.72
CA LEU A 47 -21.40 -4.99 -4.63
C LEU A 47 -22.63 -5.87 -4.75
N GLY A 48 -23.81 -5.29 -4.97
CA GLY A 48 -25.06 -6.03 -5.08
C GLY A 48 -25.55 -6.64 -3.76
N LEU A 49 -24.98 -6.23 -2.61
CA LEU A 49 -25.38 -6.77 -1.30
C LEU A 49 -26.75 -6.25 -0.87
N LYS A 50 -27.53 -7.11 -0.21
CA LYS A 50 -28.88 -6.82 0.29
C LYS A 50 -29.05 -7.35 1.72
N GLY A 51 -30.13 -6.92 2.38
CA GLY A 51 -30.52 -7.45 3.68
C GLY A 51 -29.45 -7.26 4.77
N ASP A 52 -29.16 -8.33 5.49
CA ASP A 52 -28.22 -8.30 6.61
C ASP A 52 -26.75 -8.24 6.13
N ALA A 53 -26.43 -8.85 4.98
CA ALA A 53 -25.10 -8.71 4.37
C ALA A 53 -24.76 -7.26 3.99
N PHE A 54 -25.75 -6.48 3.54
CA PHE A 54 -25.57 -5.04 3.28
C PHE A 54 -25.23 -4.27 4.56
N LYS A 55 -25.95 -4.56 5.65
CA LYS A 55 -25.72 -3.91 6.96
C LYS A 55 -24.36 -4.29 7.53
N ASP A 56 -24.01 -5.58 7.43
CA ASP A 56 -22.75 -6.11 7.96
C ASP A 56 -21.56 -5.54 7.18
N MET A 57 -21.64 -5.50 5.84
CA MET A 57 -20.66 -4.86 4.99
C MET A 57 -20.46 -3.38 5.32
N THR A 58 -21.56 -2.65 5.56
CA THR A 58 -21.47 -1.23 5.92
C THR A 58 -20.70 -1.05 7.23
N LYS A 59 -20.96 -1.90 8.24
CA LYS A 59 -20.22 -1.89 9.51
C LYS A 59 -18.75 -2.27 9.31
N PHE A 60 -18.51 -3.31 8.51
CA PHE A 60 -17.16 -3.79 8.18
C PHE A 60 -16.31 -2.67 7.57
N ILE A 61 -16.82 -1.94 6.58
CA ILE A 61 -16.12 -0.82 5.94
C ILE A 61 -15.73 0.26 6.94
N PHE A 62 -16.63 0.60 7.89
CA PHE A 62 -16.29 1.53 8.97
C PHE A 62 -15.20 1.00 9.90
N SER A 63 -15.25 -0.29 10.25
CA SER A 63 -14.25 -0.93 11.09
C SER A 63 -12.89 -0.97 10.41
N LEU A 64 -12.86 -1.29 9.10
CA LEU A 64 -11.67 -1.29 8.28
C LEU A 64 -11.05 0.12 8.19
N TYR A 65 -11.86 1.15 7.90
CA TYR A 65 -11.40 2.53 7.88
C TYR A 65 -10.81 2.96 9.23
N LYS A 66 -11.46 2.61 10.32
CA LYS A 66 -10.98 2.91 11.66
C LYS A 66 -9.68 2.18 11.98
N ALA A 67 -9.54 0.92 11.57
CA ALA A 67 -8.30 0.16 11.72
C ALA A 67 -7.18 0.82 10.91
N TYR A 68 -7.40 1.12 9.62
CA TYR A 68 -6.47 1.80 8.73
C TYR A 68 -5.93 3.10 9.33
N VAL A 69 -6.81 3.98 9.80
CA VAL A 69 -6.40 5.28 10.38
C VAL A 69 -5.68 5.10 11.71
N LYS A 70 -6.15 4.18 12.58
CA LYS A 70 -5.56 3.99 13.92
C LYS A 70 -4.19 3.33 13.89
N SER A 71 -3.95 2.48 12.90
CA SER A 71 -2.66 1.78 12.76
C SER A 71 -1.65 2.58 11.93
N ASP A 72 -2.00 3.79 11.48
CA ASP A 72 -1.17 4.57 10.55
C ASP A 72 -0.73 3.74 9.33
N SER A 73 -1.65 2.93 8.79
CA SER A 73 -1.38 2.12 7.62
C SER A 73 -1.31 2.96 6.35
N SER A 74 -0.37 2.66 5.47
CA SER A 74 -0.32 3.18 4.09
C SER A 74 -1.15 2.32 3.13
N LEU A 75 -1.24 1.01 3.42
CA LEU A 75 -2.07 0.04 2.72
C LEU A 75 -2.80 -0.87 3.71
N PHE A 76 -4.06 -1.17 3.43
CA PHE A 76 -4.81 -2.20 4.12
C PHE A 76 -5.66 -2.95 3.08
N GLU A 77 -5.14 -4.07 2.61
CA GLU A 77 -5.80 -4.93 1.63
C GLU A 77 -6.49 -6.10 2.32
N ILE A 78 -7.70 -6.39 1.91
CA ILE A 78 -8.48 -7.56 2.35
C ILE A 78 -8.82 -8.38 1.12
N ASN A 79 -8.18 -9.53 0.96
CA ASN A 79 -8.39 -10.39 -0.20
C ASN A 79 -8.01 -11.84 0.11
N PRO A 80 -8.98 -12.79 0.10
CA PRO A 80 -10.39 -12.60 -0.21
C PRO A 80 -11.24 -12.12 0.98
N LEU A 81 -12.33 -11.44 0.64
CA LEU A 81 -13.42 -11.11 1.56
C LEU A 81 -14.65 -11.91 1.15
N LEU A 82 -15.22 -12.67 2.07
CA LEU A 82 -16.31 -13.61 1.78
C LEU A 82 -17.63 -13.11 2.38
N LYS A 83 -18.73 -13.37 1.62
CA LYS A 83 -20.09 -13.37 2.13
C LYS A 83 -20.52 -14.81 2.41
N THR A 84 -20.91 -15.11 3.63
CA THR A 84 -21.39 -16.42 4.05
C THR A 84 -22.87 -16.64 3.68
N SER A 85 -23.35 -17.88 3.81
CA SER A 85 -24.76 -18.23 3.57
C SER A 85 -25.71 -17.61 4.59
N ASP A 86 -25.23 -17.27 5.80
CA ASP A 86 -25.96 -16.57 6.85
C ASP A 86 -25.78 -15.04 6.80
N ASP A 87 -25.39 -14.51 5.61
CA ASP A 87 -25.26 -13.08 5.30
C ASP A 87 -24.20 -12.33 6.12
N LYS A 88 -23.21 -13.01 6.66
CA LYS A 88 -22.05 -12.37 7.32
C LYS A 88 -20.92 -12.07 6.36
N ILE A 89 -20.16 -11.05 6.68
CA ILE A 89 -18.94 -10.68 5.96
C ILE A 89 -17.73 -11.13 6.78
N ILE A 90 -16.90 -11.98 6.17
CA ILE A 90 -15.74 -12.60 6.83
C ILE A 90 -14.46 -12.28 6.05
N VAL A 91 -13.45 -11.81 6.76
CA VAL A 91 -12.08 -11.65 6.26
C VAL A 91 -11.41 -13.02 6.31
N VAL A 92 -10.81 -13.43 5.20
CA VAL A 92 -10.02 -14.66 5.13
C VAL A 92 -8.54 -14.35 5.26
N ASP A 93 -8.11 -13.31 4.55
CA ASP A 93 -6.72 -12.85 4.60
C ASP A 93 -6.64 -11.34 4.48
N SER A 94 -5.53 -10.77 4.96
CA SER A 94 -5.27 -9.33 4.92
C SER A 94 -3.79 -9.04 4.78
N LYS A 95 -3.46 -8.07 3.91
CA LYS A 95 -2.13 -7.48 3.81
C LYS A 95 -2.17 -6.05 4.35
N VAL A 96 -1.31 -5.76 5.30
CA VAL A 96 -1.25 -4.46 5.96
C VAL A 96 0.16 -3.90 5.87
N THR A 97 0.30 -2.70 5.31
CA THR A 97 1.56 -1.96 5.32
C THR A 97 1.42 -0.77 6.24
N ILE A 98 2.25 -0.71 7.25
CA ILE A 98 2.30 0.41 8.22
C ILE A 98 3.23 1.49 7.67
N ASP A 99 2.91 2.76 7.87
CA ASP A 99 3.82 3.86 7.58
C ASP A 99 5.02 3.80 8.53
N ASN A 100 6.21 3.55 7.99
CA ASN A 100 7.45 3.47 8.77
C ASN A 100 7.72 4.75 9.58
N ASN A 101 7.30 5.91 9.07
CA ASN A 101 7.43 7.18 9.78
C ASN A 101 6.51 7.28 11.01
N ALA A 102 5.54 6.39 11.14
CA ALA A 102 4.61 6.33 12.26
C ALA A 102 4.95 5.24 13.30
N LEU A 103 5.91 4.34 13.02
CA LEU A 103 6.24 3.22 13.90
C LEU A 103 6.63 3.63 15.32
N PHE A 104 7.19 4.84 15.51
CA PHE A 104 7.48 5.37 16.85
C PHE A 104 6.23 5.48 17.75
N ARG A 105 5.03 5.55 17.17
CA ARG A 105 3.73 5.55 17.86
C ARG A 105 3.19 4.15 18.15
N HIS A 106 3.75 3.15 17.47
CA HIS A 106 3.31 1.75 17.49
C HIS A 106 4.50 0.81 17.75
N PRO A 107 5.15 0.89 18.92
CA PRO A 107 6.36 0.09 19.20
C PRO A 107 6.13 -1.42 19.14
N ASP A 108 4.90 -1.86 19.43
CA ASP A 108 4.45 -3.24 19.34
C ASP A 108 4.27 -3.76 17.91
N TYR A 109 4.23 -2.89 16.91
CA TYR A 109 4.07 -3.32 15.51
C TYR A 109 5.39 -3.74 14.87
N SER A 110 6.52 -3.30 15.39
CA SER A 110 7.83 -3.71 14.90
C SER A 110 8.02 -5.24 14.96
N ASP A 111 7.45 -5.88 15.98
CA ASP A 111 7.52 -7.33 16.18
C ASP A 111 6.59 -8.12 15.24
N LEU A 112 5.68 -7.43 14.55
CA LEU A 112 4.72 -8.01 13.61
C LEU A 112 5.20 -7.95 12.15
N ARG A 113 6.38 -7.37 11.90
CA ARG A 113 6.94 -7.26 10.56
C ARG A 113 7.26 -8.63 10.00
N ASP A 114 6.69 -8.97 8.86
CA ASP A 114 6.96 -10.21 8.14
C ASP A 114 7.92 -9.95 6.98
N LEU A 115 9.19 -10.20 7.23
CA LEU A 115 10.26 -9.99 6.24
C LEU A 115 10.15 -10.94 5.03
N THR A 116 9.35 -12.00 5.11
CA THR A 116 9.17 -12.94 4.00
C THR A 116 8.27 -12.39 2.89
N GLU A 117 7.46 -11.39 3.22
CA GLU A 117 6.55 -10.69 2.30
C GLU A 117 7.19 -9.43 1.67
N GLU A 118 8.39 -9.06 2.10
CA GLU A 118 9.10 -7.88 1.62
C GLU A 118 10.15 -8.24 0.55
N ASN A 119 10.54 -7.27 -0.28
CA ASN A 119 11.66 -7.46 -1.20
C ASN A 119 12.97 -7.63 -0.40
N PRO A 120 13.70 -8.75 -0.56
CA PRO A 120 14.91 -9.01 0.22
C PRO A 120 15.98 -7.92 0.09
N ILE A 121 16.10 -7.29 -1.09
CA ILE A 121 17.06 -6.22 -1.35
C ILE A 121 16.66 -4.96 -0.58
N GLU A 122 15.37 -4.63 -0.54
CA GLU A 122 14.87 -3.49 0.23
C GLU A 122 15.06 -3.70 1.74
N VAL A 123 14.88 -4.94 2.22
CA VAL A 123 15.14 -5.31 3.62
C VAL A 123 16.62 -5.17 3.96
N GLU A 124 17.51 -5.60 3.09
CA GLU A 124 18.97 -5.46 3.28
C GLU A 124 19.39 -4.00 3.30
N ALA A 125 18.85 -3.19 2.39
CA ALA A 125 19.09 -1.75 2.33
C ALA A 125 18.58 -1.03 3.59
N ASP A 126 17.39 -1.39 4.07
CA ASP A 126 16.81 -0.83 5.30
C ASP A 126 17.71 -1.14 6.52
N ASN A 127 18.21 -2.39 6.63
CA ASN A 127 19.15 -2.79 7.68
C ASN A 127 20.49 -2.03 7.60
N ALA A 128 20.89 -1.62 6.40
CA ALA A 128 22.05 -0.76 6.17
C ALA A 128 21.78 0.74 6.39
N GLY A 129 20.54 1.11 6.69
CA GLY A 129 20.08 2.49 6.86
C GLY A 129 19.98 3.28 5.57
N LEU A 130 19.76 2.59 4.44
CA LEU A 130 19.57 3.16 3.11
C LEU A 130 18.09 3.21 2.75
N ASN A 131 17.67 4.25 2.05
CA ASN A 131 16.34 4.30 1.42
C ASN A 131 16.46 3.75 -0.01
N TYR A 132 16.09 2.50 -0.18
CA TYR A 132 16.13 1.80 -1.47
C TYR A 132 14.74 1.32 -1.87
N ILE A 133 14.42 1.46 -3.16
CA ILE A 133 13.23 0.86 -3.79
C ILE A 133 13.68 0.27 -5.12
N ASP A 134 13.36 -0.99 -5.32
CA ASP A 134 13.63 -1.72 -6.56
C ASP A 134 12.64 -1.33 -7.66
N LEU A 135 13.12 -1.10 -8.88
CA LEU A 135 12.32 -0.69 -10.02
C LEU A 135 12.75 -1.46 -11.28
N ASP A 136 11.82 -1.68 -12.20
CA ASP A 136 12.02 -2.40 -13.47
C ASP A 136 12.71 -1.53 -14.54
N GLY A 137 13.92 -1.06 -14.28
CA GLY A 137 14.63 -0.20 -15.20
C GLY A 137 15.97 -0.75 -15.69
N ASN A 138 16.71 0.09 -16.43
CA ASN A 138 18.03 -0.24 -17.00
C ASN A 138 19.14 0.72 -16.56
N VAL A 139 18.83 1.73 -15.75
CA VAL A 139 19.78 2.71 -15.25
C VAL A 139 19.68 2.83 -13.73
N GLY A 140 20.71 2.36 -13.02
CA GLY A 140 20.81 2.54 -11.57
C GLY A 140 21.19 3.97 -11.21
N CYS A 141 20.67 4.46 -10.08
CA CYS A 141 21.07 5.74 -9.52
C CYS A 141 21.30 5.63 -8.01
N MET A 142 22.32 6.32 -7.52
CA MET A 142 22.58 6.51 -6.10
C MET A 142 22.84 7.99 -5.86
N VAL A 143 22.09 8.61 -4.98
CA VAL A 143 22.13 10.03 -4.73
C VAL A 143 22.01 10.35 -3.25
N ASN A 144 22.27 11.60 -2.91
CA ASN A 144 22.20 12.13 -1.57
C ASN A 144 20.97 13.04 -1.44
N GLY A 145 19.88 12.48 -0.93
CA GLY A 145 18.62 13.16 -0.71
C GLY A 145 17.51 12.78 -1.69
N ALA A 146 16.31 12.51 -1.16
CA ALA A 146 15.15 12.03 -1.92
C ALA A 146 14.74 12.96 -3.07
N GLY A 147 14.84 14.28 -2.90
CA GLY A 147 14.54 15.24 -3.97
C GLY A 147 15.50 15.13 -5.15
N LEU A 148 16.78 14.88 -4.88
CA LEU A 148 17.78 14.64 -5.93
C LEU A 148 17.54 13.29 -6.62
N ALA A 149 17.14 12.26 -5.87
CA ALA A 149 16.76 10.96 -6.45
C ALA A 149 15.62 11.11 -7.46
N MET A 150 14.55 11.79 -7.09
CA MET A 150 13.40 12.06 -7.96
C MET A 150 13.81 12.81 -9.23
N ALA A 151 14.59 13.90 -9.09
CA ALA A 151 15.07 14.68 -10.21
C ALA A 151 15.99 13.87 -11.13
N THR A 152 16.86 13.03 -10.57
CA THR A 152 17.76 12.15 -11.35
C THR A 152 16.94 11.12 -12.16
N MET A 153 15.92 10.51 -11.54
CA MET A 153 15.03 9.58 -12.23
C MET A 153 14.26 10.26 -13.37
N ASP A 154 13.82 11.50 -13.21
CA ASP A 154 13.18 12.27 -14.27
C ASP A 154 14.15 12.56 -15.43
N LEU A 155 15.40 12.89 -15.15
CA LEU A 155 16.44 13.10 -16.18
C LEU A 155 16.74 11.80 -16.94
N ILE A 156 16.81 10.65 -16.25
CA ILE A 156 16.97 9.34 -16.87
C ILE A 156 15.83 9.09 -17.87
N LYS A 157 14.58 9.33 -17.46
CA LYS A 157 13.41 9.18 -18.33
C LYS A 157 13.44 10.14 -19.53
N GLN A 158 13.80 11.40 -19.32
CA GLN A 158 13.93 12.40 -20.40
C GLN A 158 15.03 12.01 -21.41
N ALA A 159 16.10 11.34 -20.95
CA ALA A 159 17.15 10.82 -21.81
C ALA A 159 16.79 9.51 -22.53
N GLY A 160 15.58 8.99 -22.32
CA GLY A 160 15.12 7.73 -22.94
C GLY A 160 15.51 6.46 -22.18
N GLY A 161 16.07 6.59 -20.98
CA GLY A 161 16.35 5.48 -20.06
C GLY A 161 15.16 5.16 -19.17
N SER A 162 15.29 4.08 -18.36
CA SER A 162 14.33 3.73 -17.34
C SER A 162 15.07 3.52 -16.01
N PRO A 163 14.68 4.20 -14.91
CA PRO A 163 15.31 3.99 -13.60
C PRO A 163 15.12 2.55 -13.12
N SER A 164 16.20 1.91 -12.68
CA SER A 164 16.17 0.55 -12.12
C SER A 164 16.05 0.54 -10.59
N ASN A 165 16.25 1.69 -9.96
CA ASN A 165 16.10 1.83 -8.51
C ASN A 165 15.86 3.28 -8.13
N PHE A 166 15.31 3.46 -6.92
CA PHE A 166 15.45 4.67 -6.13
C PHE A 166 16.45 4.36 -5.00
N LEU A 167 17.54 5.12 -4.88
CA LEU A 167 18.49 4.97 -3.77
C LEU A 167 18.93 6.34 -3.25
N ASP A 168 18.52 6.63 -2.03
CA ASP A 168 18.94 7.80 -1.26
C ASP A 168 19.81 7.36 -0.08
N VAL A 169 21.08 7.73 -0.13
CA VAL A 169 22.05 7.44 0.94
C VAL A 169 21.94 8.39 2.14
N GLY A 170 21.08 9.41 2.05
CA GLY A 170 20.83 10.39 3.10
C GLY A 170 21.83 11.55 3.15
N GLY A 171 21.38 12.71 3.64
CA GLY A 171 22.17 13.97 3.66
C GLY A 171 23.42 13.93 4.55
N THR A 172 23.52 12.96 5.44
CA THR A 172 24.64 12.78 6.37
C THR A 172 25.45 11.50 6.09
N ALA A 173 25.36 10.96 4.83
CA ALA A 173 26.06 9.75 4.46
C ALA A 173 27.58 9.89 4.61
N ASP A 174 28.20 8.91 5.25
CA ASP A 174 29.63 8.72 5.32
C ASP A 174 30.12 7.72 4.26
N ALA A 175 31.42 7.48 4.21
CA ALA A 175 32.03 6.58 3.23
C ALA A 175 31.53 5.13 3.37
N GLU A 176 31.27 4.66 4.60
CA GLU A 176 30.77 3.32 4.88
C GLU A 176 29.34 3.14 4.33
N ARG A 177 28.49 4.14 4.52
CA ARG A 177 27.11 4.11 4.01
C ARG A 177 27.06 4.14 2.49
N VAL A 178 27.94 4.92 1.86
CA VAL A 178 28.08 4.93 0.39
C VAL A 178 28.57 3.59 -0.15
N GLU A 179 29.59 2.98 0.51
CA GLU A 179 30.08 1.65 0.15
C GLU A 179 28.98 0.59 0.20
N LYS A 180 28.17 0.59 1.25
CA LYS A 180 27.00 -0.30 1.35
C LYS A 180 25.96 -0.10 0.25
N GLY A 181 25.87 1.09 -0.31
CA GLY A 181 24.99 1.38 -1.44
C GLY A 181 25.45 0.76 -2.77
N PHE A 182 26.71 0.30 -2.86
CA PHE A 182 27.25 -0.38 -4.02
C PHE A 182 27.32 -1.91 -3.88
N SER A 183 27.12 -2.45 -2.68
CA SER A 183 27.21 -3.88 -2.41
C SER A 183 25.87 -4.58 -2.58
#